data_6727f6a2dbd8f477a4689fb3f78fceba
#
_entry.id   6727f6a2dbd8f477a4689fb3f78fceba
#
_cell.length_a   1.000
_cell.length_b   1.000
_cell.length_c   1.000
_cell.angle_alpha   90.00
_cell.angle_beta   90.00
_cell.angle_gamma   90.00
#
_symmetry.space_group_name_H-M   'P 1'
#
loop_
_entity.id
_entity.type
_entity.pdbx_description
1 polymer ?
#
loop_
_entity_poly.entity_id
_entity_poly.type
_entity_poly.pdbx_seq_one_letter_code
_entity_poly.pdbx_strand_id
1 'polypeptide(L)'
;VPAGKPAMSAPSESWRGLAPFCTMALADTEILGRRLEFLDAYSAVEGQEILRRETDIAVILLDVVMETEDAGLQLVGFIRETLGMQEVRIILRTGQPGYAPELAVFTNYDINDYRTKAELSRTRLVTSLTAALRSFQQLRTIAEGRRGLEMIIRAAARLMQHQALSEFAEGVLIQVAAMLRLSPEGIVCAQRGSLVESGDSEGLYVVGAAGQLAGYIGHPLADLPDSA
;
A
#
# COMPACT_ATOMS: atom_id res chain seq x y z
N VAL A 1 19.76 -4.86 -1.42
CA VAL A 1 18.90 -3.92 -2.18
C VAL A 1 17.49 -4.45 -2.08
N PRO A 2 16.57 -3.86 -1.33
CA PRO A 2 15.16 -4.22 -1.41
C PRO A 2 14.60 -3.62 -2.70
N ALA A 3 14.01 -4.49 -3.52
CA ALA A 3 13.32 -4.11 -4.75
C ALA A 3 12.28 -3.03 -4.44
N GLY A 4 12.36 -1.91 -5.15
CA GLY A 4 11.40 -0.81 -5.04
C GLY A 4 9.99 -1.33 -5.31
N LYS A 5 9.03 -0.91 -4.47
CA LYS A 5 7.62 -1.15 -4.71
C LYS A 5 7.27 -0.55 -6.07
N PRO A 6 6.56 -1.29 -6.95
CA PRO A 6 6.16 -0.78 -8.25
C PRO A 6 5.34 0.51 -8.06
N ALA A 7 5.60 1.48 -8.92
CA ALA A 7 4.82 2.71 -9.04
C ALA A 7 3.34 2.34 -9.21
N MET A 8 2.43 3.14 -8.62
CA MET A 8 0.99 2.98 -8.79
C MET A 8 0.67 2.83 -10.28
N SER A 9 0.29 1.63 -10.69
CA SER A 9 -0.23 1.39 -12.02
C SER A 9 -1.55 2.14 -12.17
N ALA A 10 -1.77 2.73 -13.34
CA ALA A 10 -3.07 3.29 -13.71
C ALA A 10 -4.17 2.24 -13.47
N PRO A 11 -5.38 2.63 -13.06
CA PRO A 11 -6.46 1.68 -12.83
C PRO A 11 -6.67 0.85 -14.09
N SER A 12 -6.64 -0.47 -13.96
CA SER A 12 -6.83 -1.40 -15.08
C SER A 12 -8.15 -1.11 -15.79
N GLU A 13 -8.17 -1.20 -17.12
CA GLU A 13 -9.39 -0.99 -17.93
C GLU A 13 -10.44 -2.08 -17.69
N SER A 14 -10.06 -3.19 -17.04
CA SER A 14 -10.91 -4.33 -16.70
C SER A 14 -10.88 -4.64 -15.21
N TRP A 15 -11.97 -5.27 -14.72
CA TRP A 15 -12.03 -5.85 -13.37
C TRP A 15 -11.44 -7.24 -13.40
N ARG A 16 -10.44 -7.51 -12.58
CA ARG A 16 -9.86 -8.85 -12.43
C ARG A 16 -10.48 -9.58 -11.25
N GLY A 17 -10.84 -10.82 -11.47
CA GLY A 17 -11.40 -11.70 -10.46
C GLY A 17 -10.91 -13.14 -10.62
N LEU A 18 -10.80 -13.85 -9.51
CA LEU A 18 -10.52 -15.29 -9.49
C LEU A 18 -11.84 -16.05 -9.37
N ALA A 19 -12.13 -16.94 -10.32
CA ALA A 19 -13.37 -17.71 -10.30
C ALA A 19 -13.24 -19.02 -11.06
N PRO A 20 -13.44 -20.18 -10.43
CA PRO A 20 -13.60 -21.42 -11.16
C PRO A 20 -14.98 -21.45 -11.84
N PHE A 21 -15.04 -21.82 -13.12
CA PHE A 21 -16.26 -22.13 -13.89
C PHE A 21 -17.29 -21.01 -14.18
N CYS A 22 -17.04 -19.74 -13.83
CA CYS A 22 -18.01 -18.65 -14.10
C CYS A 22 -17.73 -17.85 -15.36
N THR A 23 -16.60 -18.07 -16.02
CA THR A 23 -16.07 -17.29 -17.14
C THR A 23 -17.01 -17.23 -18.34
N MET A 24 -17.62 -18.34 -18.74
CA MET A 24 -18.48 -18.37 -19.94
C MET A 24 -19.80 -17.60 -19.78
N ALA A 25 -20.36 -17.54 -18.58
CA ALA A 25 -21.64 -16.88 -18.33
C ALA A 25 -21.54 -15.35 -18.26
N LEU A 26 -20.33 -14.81 -18.04
CA LEU A 26 -20.09 -13.40 -17.75
C LEU A 26 -19.05 -12.75 -18.67
N ALA A 27 -18.50 -13.47 -19.64
CA ALA A 27 -17.40 -13.02 -20.50
C ALA A 27 -17.67 -11.68 -21.21
N ASP A 28 -18.94 -11.41 -21.60
CA ASP A 28 -19.34 -10.17 -22.26
C ASP A 28 -20.08 -9.19 -21.33
N THR A 29 -19.94 -9.37 -20.02
CA THR A 29 -20.65 -8.55 -19.06
C THR A 29 -19.78 -7.37 -18.64
N GLU A 30 -20.33 -6.16 -18.77
CA GLU A 30 -19.74 -4.94 -18.21
C GLU A 30 -20.40 -4.61 -16.88
N ILE A 31 -19.59 -4.34 -15.86
CA ILE A 31 -20.07 -3.87 -14.55
C ILE A 31 -19.36 -2.57 -14.22
N LEU A 32 -20.11 -1.54 -13.87
CA LEU A 32 -19.58 -0.20 -13.56
C LEU A 32 -18.70 0.36 -14.69
N GLY A 33 -19.07 0.11 -15.95
CA GLY A 33 -18.35 0.61 -17.14
C GLY A 33 -17.02 -0.09 -17.44
N ARG A 34 -16.77 -1.27 -16.85
CA ARG A 34 -15.57 -2.06 -17.10
C ARG A 34 -15.92 -3.51 -17.41
N ARG A 35 -15.14 -4.12 -18.27
CA ARG A 35 -15.27 -5.55 -18.56
C ARG A 35 -14.76 -6.40 -17.41
N LEU A 36 -15.30 -7.60 -17.30
CA LEU A 36 -14.82 -8.61 -16.35
C LEU A 36 -13.74 -9.46 -17.01
N GLU A 37 -12.62 -9.61 -16.33
CA GLU A 37 -11.54 -10.54 -16.68
C GLU A 37 -11.41 -11.54 -15.56
N PHE A 38 -11.59 -12.82 -15.85
CA PHE A 38 -11.51 -13.89 -14.88
C PHE A 38 -10.23 -14.68 -15.02
N LEU A 39 -9.63 -15.00 -13.90
CA LEU A 39 -8.55 -15.96 -13.76
C LEU A 39 -9.16 -17.23 -13.17
N ASP A 40 -8.92 -18.35 -13.81
CA ASP A 40 -9.45 -19.63 -13.35
C ASP A 40 -8.42 -20.33 -12.47
N ALA A 41 -8.87 -20.85 -11.32
CA ALA A 41 -8.10 -21.74 -10.46
C ALA A 41 -8.97 -22.92 -10.06
N TYR A 42 -8.46 -24.12 -10.24
CA TYR A 42 -9.20 -25.37 -10.02
C TYR A 42 -8.85 -26.03 -8.68
N SER A 43 -7.90 -25.46 -7.95
CA SER A 43 -7.50 -25.90 -6.62
C SER A 43 -7.08 -24.72 -5.74
N ALA A 44 -7.05 -24.93 -4.41
CA ALA A 44 -6.56 -23.92 -3.48
C ALA A 44 -5.08 -23.58 -3.73
N VAL A 45 -4.27 -24.56 -4.09
CA VAL A 45 -2.85 -24.38 -4.41
C VAL A 45 -2.67 -23.48 -5.63
N GLU A 46 -3.40 -23.76 -6.71
CA GLU A 46 -3.37 -22.93 -7.93
C GLU A 46 -3.87 -21.52 -7.66
N GLY A 47 -4.94 -21.38 -6.86
CA GLY A 47 -5.44 -20.10 -6.39
C GLY A 47 -4.38 -19.30 -5.63
N GLN A 48 -3.64 -19.95 -4.73
CA GLN A 48 -2.54 -19.29 -4.00
C GLN A 48 -1.41 -18.83 -4.93
N GLU A 49 -1.06 -19.62 -5.96
CA GLU A 49 -0.03 -19.25 -6.92
C GLU A 49 -0.44 -18.03 -7.77
N ILE A 50 -1.69 -18.00 -8.22
CA ILE A 50 -2.24 -16.85 -8.94
C ILE A 50 -2.24 -15.61 -8.06
N LEU A 51 -2.73 -15.70 -6.82
CA LEU A 51 -2.81 -14.60 -5.88
C LEU A 51 -1.45 -14.04 -5.45
N ARG A 52 -0.38 -14.83 -5.49
CA ARG A 52 0.98 -14.34 -5.26
C ARG A 52 1.53 -13.51 -6.43
N ARG A 53 1.09 -13.78 -7.64
CA ARG A 53 1.56 -13.10 -8.87
C ARG A 53 0.70 -11.91 -9.26
N GLU A 54 -0.61 -12.04 -9.08
CA GLU A 54 -1.59 -11.04 -9.48
C GLU A 54 -2.01 -10.20 -8.27
N THR A 55 -1.64 -8.92 -8.29
CA THR A 55 -1.91 -7.99 -7.17
C THR A 55 -3.15 -7.13 -7.37
N ASP A 56 -3.71 -7.09 -8.60
CA ASP A 56 -4.88 -6.27 -8.96
C ASP A 56 -6.15 -7.12 -9.12
N ILE A 57 -6.45 -7.93 -8.10
CA ILE A 57 -7.67 -8.74 -8.04
C ILE A 57 -8.71 -7.99 -7.21
N ALA A 58 -9.89 -7.78 -7.79
CA ALA A 58 -10.97 -7.05 -7.13
C ALA A 58 -11.92 -7.98 -6.36
N VAL A 59 -12.28 -9.13 -6.96
CA VAL A 59 -13.26 -10.07 -6.41
C VAL A 59 -12.77 -11.51 -6.60
N ILE A 60 -13.02 -12.34 -5.61
CA ILE A 60 -12.77 -13.77 -5.66
C ILE A 60 -14.10 -14.49 -5.47
N LEU A 61 -14.46 -15.34 -6.44
CA LEU A 61 -15.55 -16.32 -6.32
C LEU A 61 -14.94 -17.64 -5.89
N LEU A 62 -15.23 -18.09 -4.70
CA LEU A 62 -14.54 -19.20 -4.07
C LEU A 62 -15.51 -20.29 -3.65
N ASP A 63 -15.24 -21.52 -4.04
CA ASP A 63 -15.99 -22.67 -3.53
C ASP A 63 -15.47 -23.04 -2.13
N VAL A 64 -16.38 -23.32 -1.20
CA VAL A 64 -16.02 -23.77 0.15
C VAL A 64 -15.33 -25.13 0.09
N VAL A 65 -15.94 -26.07 -0.64
CA VAL A 65 -15.44 -27.43 -0.82
C VAL A 65 -14.73 -27.52 -2.16
N MET A 66 -13.46 -27.84 -2.12
CA MET A 66 -12.61 -28.13 -3.29
C MET A 66 -11.92 -29.46 -3.10
N GLU A 67 -10.58 -29.50 -2.95
CA GLU A 67 -9.80 -30.73 -2.69
C GLU A 67 -10.10 -31.32 -1.31
N THR A 68 -10.41 -30.45 -0.35
CA THR A 68 -10.88 -30.78 1.00
C THR A 68 -12.17 -30.02 1.31
N GLU A 69 -12.85 -30.45 2.37
CA GLU A 69 -14.14 -29.88 2.78
C GLU A 69 -14.05 -28.42 3.21
N ASP A 70 -12.86 -27.94 3.59
CA ASP A 70 -12.57 -26.60 4.10
C ASP A 70 -11.50 -25.84 3.29
N ALA A 71 -11.06 -26.39 2.15
CA ALA A 71 -10.00 -25.77 1.32
C ALA A 71 -10.29 -24.33 0.97
N GLY A 72 -11.54 -23.98 0.66
CA GLY A 72 -11.95 -22.61 0.40
C GLY A 72 -11.80 -21.71 1.62
N LEU A 73 -12.14 -22.16 2.81
CA LEU A 73 -11.99 -21.38 4.04
C LEU A 73 -10.52 -21.19 4.41
N GLN A 74 -9.68 -22.21 4.22
CA GLN A 74 -8.23 -22.09 4.40
C GLN A 74 -7.63 -21.07 3.42
N LEU A 75 -8.13 -21.03 2.17
CA LEU A 75 -7.69 -20.04 1.19
C LEU A 75 -8.11 -18.61 1.59
N VAL A 76 -9.28 -18.41 2.22
CA VAL A 76 -9.66 -17.12 2.79
C VAL A 76 -8.66 -16.66 3.86
N GLY A 77 -8.29 -17.54 4.80
CA GLY A 77 -7.25 -17.25 5.80
C GLY A 77 -5.93 -16.84 5.15
N PHE A 78 -5.48 -17.57 4.13
CA PHE A 78 -4.28 -17.25 3.38
C PHE A 78 -4.36 -15.85 2.72
N ILE A 79 -5.49 -15.48 2.10
CA ILE A 79 -5.72 -14.17 1.48
C ILE A 79 -5.65 -13.05 2.50
N ARG A 80 -6.30 -13.22 3.67
CA ARG A 80 -6.43 -12.18 4.69
C ARG A 80 -5.17 -12.05 5.57
N GLU A 81 -4.63 -13.17 6.02
CA GLU A 81 -3.56 -13.21 7.01
C GLU A 81 -2.16 -13.23 6.37
N THR A 82 -1.97 -14.06 5.32
CA THR A 82 -0.66 -14.23 4.71
C THR A 82 -0.37 -13.18 3.65
N LEU A 83 -1.32 -12.91 2.75
CA LEU A 83 -1.17 -11.92 1.68
C LEU A 83 -1.57 -10.52 2.14
N GLY A 84 -2.34 -10.38 3.20
CA GLY A 84 -2.82 -9.09 3.71
C GLY A 84 -3.77 -8.35 2.76
N MET A 85 -4.44 -9.06 1.85
CA MET A 85 -5.33 -8.48 0.83
C MET A 85 -6.70 -8.13 1.43
N GLN A 86 -6.77 -7.06 2.22
CA GLN A 86 -7.99 -6.64 2.92
C GLN A 86 -9.04 -6.01 2.00
N GLU A 87 -8.61 -5.42 0.89
CA GLU A 87 -9.49 -4.71 -0.05
C GLU A 87 -10.25 -5.69 -0.96
N VAL A 88 -9.67 -6.85 -1.28
CA VAL A 88 -10.25 -7.87 -2.15
C VAL A 88 -11.56 -8.39 -1.57
N ARG A 89 -12.60 -8.46 -2.40
CA ARG A 89 -13.92 -8.96 -1.98
C ARG A 89 -14.02 -10.44 -2.25
N ILE A 90 -14.52 -11.21 -1.27
CA ILE A 90 -14.64 -12.67 -1.35
C ILE A 90 -16.12 -13.04 -1.30
N ILE A 91 -16.57 -13.76 -2.32
CA ILE A 91 -17.91 -14.36 -2.40
C ILE A 91 -17.73 -15.86 -2.31
N LEU A 92 -18.18 -16.46 -1.22
CA LEU A 92 -18.16 -17.91 -1.06
C LEU A 92 -19.36 -18.57 -1.72
N ARG A 93 -19.12 -19.71 -2.32
CA ARG A 93 -20.15 -20.58 -2.89
C ARG A 93 -20.11 -21.95 -2.22
N THR A 94 -21.26 -22.52 -1.96
CA THR A 94 -21.36 -23.87 -1.42
C THR A 94 -22.37 -24.72 -2.21
N GLY A 95 -22.05 -25.99 -2.37
CA GLY A 95 -22.99 -26.98 -2.93
C GLY A 95 -23.90 -27.62 -1.87
N GLN A 96 -23.55 -27.51 -0.60
CA GLN A 96 -24.26 -28.13 0.52
C GLN A 96 -24.61 -27.09 1.58
N PRO A 97 -25.84 -26.55 1.59
CA PRO A 97 -26.30 -25.66 2.64
C PRO A 97 -26.33 -26.44 3.98
N GLY A 98 -25.60 -25.95 4.99
CA GLY A 98 -25.55 -26.56 6.32
C GLY A 98 -24.19 -27.15 6.71
N TYR A 99 -23.23 -27.27 5.81
CA TYR A 99 -21.90 -27.78 6.11
C TYR A 99 -21.05 -26.78 6.95
N ALA A 100 -21.19 -25.49 6.67
CA ALA A 100 -20.70 -24.43 7.54
C ALA A 100 -21.88 -23.48 7.81
N PRO A 101 -22.28 -23.28 9.08
CA PRO A 101 -23.35 -22.34 9.39
C PRO A 101 -22.98 -20.96 8.83
N GLU A 102 -23.83 -20.42 7.97
CA GLU A 102 -23.60 -19.18 7.25
C GLU A 102 -23.11 -18.06 8.19
N LEU A 103 -23.76 -17.94 9.37
CA LEU A 103 -23.41 -16.94 10.37
C LEU A 103 -22.00 -17.12 10.97
N ALA A 104 -21.56 -18.36 11.20
CA ALA A 104 -20.24 -18.66 11.73
C ALA A 104 -19.14 -18.32 10.70
N VAL A 105 -19.40 -18.57 9.42
CA VAL A 105 -18.46 -18.23 8.33
C VAL A 105 -18.31 -16.72 8.20
N PHE A 106 -19.40 -15.95 8.25
CA PHE A 106 -19.34 -14.49 8.24
C PHE A 106 -18.61 -13.90 9.45
N THR A 107 -18.78 -14.51 10.62
CA THR A 107 -18.17 -14.00 11.85
C THR A 107 -16.67 -14.30 11.94
N ASN A 108 -16.25 -15.48 11.48
CA ASN A 108 -14.87 -15.94 11.63
C ASN A 108 -13.98 -15.60 10.44
N TYR A 109 -14.57 -15.38 9.28
CA TYR A 109 -13.85 -15.11 8.04
C TYR A 109 -14.35 -13.80 7.43
N ASP A 110 -13.45 -12.91 7.09
CA ASP A 110 -13.78 -11.63 6.44
C ASP A 110 -14.21 -11.87 4.98
N ILE A 111 -15.44 -12.35 4.80
CA ILE A 111 -16.09 -12.58 3.50
C ILE A 111 -17.20 -11.56 3.26
N ASN A 112 -17.57 -11.39 2.00
CA ASN A 112 -18.54 -10.34 1.60
C ASN A 112 -19.90 -10.88 1.23
N ASP A 113 -19.96 -12.12 0.78
CA ASP A 113 -21.22 -12.78 0.44
C ASP A 113 -21.04 -14.30 0.54
N TYR A 114 -22.13 -15.01 0.85
CA TYR A 114 -22.19 -16.46 0.93
C TYR A 114 -23.43 -16.94 0.18
N ARG A 115 -23.24 -17.82 -0.82
CA ARG A 115 -24.32 -18.26 -1.71
C ARG A 115 -24.31 -19.77 -1.91
N THR A 116 -25.49 -20.34 -2.00
CA THR A 116 -25.60 -21.71 -2.48
C THR A 116 -25.46 -21.75 -4.01
N LYS A 117 -24.87 -22.82 -4.55
CA LYS A 117 -24.74 -22.98 -6.02
C LYS A 117 -26.10 -22.97 -6.72
N ALA A 118 -27.16 -23.43 -6.05
CA ALA A 118 -28.53 -23.45 -6.58
C ALA A 118 -29.18 -22.06 -6.70
N GLU A 119 -28.75 -21.11 -5.86
CA GLU A 119 -29.27 -19.73 -5.85
C GLU A 119 -28.60 -18.81 -6.87
N LEU A 120 -27.47 -19.20 -7.44
CA LEU A 120 -26.68 -18.40 -8.36
C LEU A 120 -27.28 -18.40 -9.79
N SER A 121 -28.42 -17.73 -9.95
CA SER A 121 -28.82 -17.29 -11.30
C SER A 121 -27.85 -16.21 -11.81
N ARG A 122 -27.76 -16.06 -13.15
CA ARG A 122 -26.93 -15.00 -13.77
C ARG A 122 -27.22 -13.62 -13.20
N THR A 123 -28.51 -13.28 -13.01
CA THR A 123 -28.92 -11.98 -12.45
C THR A 123 -28.42 -11.79 -11.02
N ARG A 124 -28.55 -12.80 -10.17
CA ARG A 124 -28.05 -12.74 -8.78
C ARG A 124 -26.53 -12.63 -8.72
N LEU A 125 -25.83 -13.37 -9.58
CA LEU A 125 -24.38 -13.30 -9.66
C LEU A 125 -23.90 -11.90 -10.07
N VAL A 126 -24.50 -11.30 -11.10
CA VAL A 126 -24.21 -9.91 -11.52
C VAL A 126 -24.47 -8.93 -10.39
N THR A 127 -25.57 -9.10 -9.65
CA THR A 127 -25.90 -8.23 -8.51
C THR A 127 -24.87 -8.34 -7.38
N SER A 128 -24.50 -9.55 -6.98
CA SER A 128 -23.46 -9.77 -5.95
C SER A 128 -22.09 -9.24 -6.39
N LEU A 129 -21.70 -9.47 -7.64
CA LEU A 129 -20.46 -8.91 -8.21
C LEU A 129 -20.50 -7.38 -8.23
N THR A 130 -21.62 -6.77 -8.62
CA THR A 130 -21.76 -5.31 -8.64
C THR A 130 -21.57 -4.72 -7.23
N ALA A 131 -22.19 -5.33 -6.22
CA ALA A 131 -22.04 -4.91 -4.83
C ALA A 131 -20.60 -5.08 -4.34
N ALA A 132 -19.98 -6.21 -4.64
CA ALA A 132 -18.59 -6.51 -4.28
C ALA A 132 -17.61 -5.52 -4.95
N LEU A 133 -17.77 -5.25 -6.24
CA LEU A 133 -16.92 -4.31 -6.98
C LEU A 133 -17.06 -2.87 -6.48
N ARG A 134 -18.27 -2.42 -6.12
CA ARG A 134 -18.47 -1.10 -5.48
C ARG A 134 -17.75 -1.03 -4.14
N SER A 135 -17.88 -2.06 -3.32
CA SER A 135 -17.19 -2.14 -2.03
C SER A 135 -15.67 -2.14 -2.20
N PHE A 136 -15.14 -2.89 -3.17
CA PHE A 136 -13.72 -2.88 -3.49
C PHE A 136 -13.23 -1.48 -3.88
N GLN A 137 -13.95 -0.78 -4.77
CA GLN A 137 -13.59 0.59 -5.17
C GLN A 137 -13.54 1.54 -3.97
N GLN A 138 -14.55 1.48 -3.11
CA GLN A 138 -14.63 2.33 -1.91
C GLN A 138 -13.45 2.08 -0.98
N LEU A 139 -13.14 0.82 -0.68
CA LEU A 139 -12.02 0.46 0.19
C LEU A 139 -10.67 0.86 -0.42
N ARG A 140 -10.49 0.64 -1.72
CA ARG A 140 -9.29 1.06 -2.44
C ARG A 140 -9.10 2.56 -2.39
N THR A 141 -10.15 3.35 -2.62
CA THR A 141 -10.10 4.81 -2.53
C THR A 141 -9.70 5.28 -1.12
N ILE A 142 -10.27 4.66 -0.08
CA ILE A 142 -9.92 4.97 1.31
C ILE A 142 -8.45 4.61 1.59
N ALA A 143 -8.01 3.43 1.17
CA ALA A 143 -6.64 2.98 1.38
C ALA A 143 -5.61 3.87 0.64
N GLU A 144 -5.91 4.27 -0.59
CA GLU A 144 -5.08 5.20 -1.37
C GLU A 144 -5.02 6.59 -0.72
N GLY A 145 -6.16 7.12 -0.26
CA GLY A 145 -6.23 8.38 0.47
C GLY A 145 -5.41 8.34 1.77
N ARG A 146 -5.51 7.25 2.54
CA ARG A 146 -4.71 7.06 3.76
C ARG A 146 -3.21 7.01 3.46
N ARG A 147 -2.78 6.27 2.44
CA ARG A 147 -1.37 6.21 2.02
C ARG A 147 -0.85 7.59 1.60
N GLY A 148 -1.67 8.37 0.87
CA GLY A 148 -1.34 9.75 0.49
C GLY A 148 -1.13 10.66 1.71
N LEU A 149 -2.03 10.61 2.69
CA LEU A 149 -1.90 11.36 3.94
C LEU A 149 -0.67 10.96 4.74
N GLU A 150 -0.38 9.65 4.85
CA GLU A 150 0.82 9.15 5.52
C GLU A 150 2.11 9.68 4.86
N MET A 151 2.15 9.76 3.53
CA MET A 151 3.29 10.34 2.81
C MET A 151 3.47 11.82 3.10
N ILE A 152 2.37 12.60 3.13
CA ILE A 152 2.40 14.03 3.45
C ILE A 152 2.90 14.25 4.88
N ILE A 153 2.37 13.49 5.86
CA ILE A 153 2.79 13.58 7.26
C ILE A 153 4.30 13.28 7.41
N ARG A 154 4.79 12.23 6.75
CA ARG A 154 6.22 11.89 6.79
C ARG A 154 7.09 12.96 6.14
N ALA A 155 6.66 13.53 5.02
CA ALA A 155 7.37 14.62 4.36
C ALA A 155 7.40 15.87 5.24
N ALA A 156 6.28 16.27 5.83
CA ALA A 156 6.20 17.41 6.75
C ALA A 156 7.09 17.20 7.99
N ALA A 157 7.09 16.01 8.59
CA ALA A 157 7.95 15.71 9.73
C ALA A 157 9.45 15.83 9.39
N ARG A 158 9.87 15.41 8.19
CA ARG A 158 11.27 15.59 7.73
C ARG A 158 11.62 17.04 7.55
N LEU A 159 10.74 17.85 6.93
CA LEU A 159 10.98 19.28 6.76
C LEU A 159 11.11 19.99 8.11
N MET A 160 10.24 19.68 9.08
CA MET A 160 10.31 20.24 10.43
C MET A 160 11.61 19.85 11.16
N GLN A 161 12.10 18.64 10.99
CA GLN A 161 13.37 18.21 11.60
C GLN A 161 14.57 18.98 11.03
N HIS A 162 14.60 19.24 9.73
CA HIS A 162 15.67 20.03 9.11
C HIS A 162 15.65 21.47 9.58
N GLN A 163 14.48 22.08 9.63
CA GLN A 163 14.34 23.47 10.09
C GLN A 163 14.72 23.64 11.56
N ALA A 164 14.25 22.72 12.43
CA ALA A 164 14.59 22.74 13.84
C ALA A 164 16.11 22.54 14.08
N LEU A 165 16.77 21.71 13.29
CA LEU A 165 18.22 21.53 13.40
C LEU A 165 19.00 22.77 12.99
N SER A 166 18.59 23.45 11.91
CA SER A 166 19.23 24.68 11.45
C SER A 166 19.04 25.82 12.46
N GLU A 167 17.84 26.02 12.97
CA GLU A 167 17.54 27.02 13.99
C GLU A 167 18.32 26.77 15.31
N PHE A 168 18.39 25.50 15.72
CA PHE A 168 19.18 25.11 16.90
C PHE A 168 20.68 25.37 16.69
N ALA A 169 21.23 24.97 15.53
CA ALA A 169 22.64 25.15 15.22
C ALA A 169 23.01 26.63 15.16
N GLU A 170 22.18 27.48 14.56
CA GLU A 170 22.36 28.93 14.53
C GLU A 170 22.33 29.54 15.95
N GLY A 171 21.36 29.12 16.78
CA GLY A 171 21.25 29.57 18.17
C GLY A 171 22.49 29.21 18.99
N VAL A 172 23.03 27.99 18.83
CA VAL A 172 24.28 27.57 19.49
C VAL A 172 25.46 28.41 19.03
N LEU A 173 25.62 28.66 17.73
CA LEU A 173 26.70 29.48 17.19
C LEU A 173 26.66 30.89 17.75
N ILE A 174 25.48 31.55 17.79
CA ILE A 174 25.30 32.90 18.36
C ILE A 174 25.67 32.94 19.83
N GLN A 175 25.25 31.94 20.62
CA GLN A 175 25.58 31.88 22.06
C GLN A 175 27.06 31.65 22.31
N VAL A 176 27.71 30.77 21.59
CA VAL A 176 29.13 30.48 21.70
C VAL A 176 29.94 31.75 21.31
N ALA A 177 29.61 32.39 20.20
CA ALA A 177 30.23 33.63 19.77
C ALA A 177 30.11 34.74 20.83
N ALA A 178 28.91 34.91 21.41
CA ALA A 178 28.69 35.86 22.48
C ALA A 178 29.51 35.56 23.73
N MET A 179 29.64 34.30 24.14
CA MET A 179 30.48 33.91 25.27
C MET A 179 31.98 34.23 25.03
N LEU A 180 32.45 34.02 23.81
CA LEU A 180 33.83 34.23 23.41
C LEU A 180 34.09 35.71 23.02
N ARG A 181 33.07 36.56 22.99
CA ARG A 181 33.12 37.95 22.52
C ARG A 181 33.63 38.07 21.08
N LEU A 182 33.26 37.14 20.24
CA LEU A 182 33.56 37.09 18.82
C LEU A 182 32.33 37.57 18.00
N SER A 183 32.56 38.00 16.77
CA SER A 183 31.47 38.16 15.81
C SER A 183 30.76 36.82 15.59
N PRO A 184 29.40 36.80 15.44
CA PRO A 184 28.66 35.59 15.25
C PRO A 184 28.83 35.05 13.81
N GLU A 185 30.05 34.63 13.50
CA GLU A 185 30.41 33.99 12.21
C GLU A 185 30.81 32.57 12.46
N GLY A 186 30.21 31.62 11.75
CA GLY A 186 30.54 30.22 11.90
C GLY A 186 29.57 29.33 11.18
N ILE A 187 29.93 28.08 11.08
CA ILE A 187 29.14 27.02 10.45
C ILE A 187 29.07 25.80 11.35
N VAL A 188 27.95 25.07 11.25
CA VAL A 188 27.80 23.72 11.80
C VAL A 188 27.56 22.77 10.63
N CYS A 189 28.40 21.75 10.53
CA CYS A 189 28.31 20.76 9.48
C CYS A 189 27.80 19.43 10.03
N ALA A 190 27.03 18.71 9.21
CA ALA A 190 26.68 17.32 9.45
C ALA A 190 27.06 16.46 8.26
N GLN A 191 27.46 15.23 8.53
CA GLN A 191 27.75 14.25 7.48
C GLN A 191 26.43 13.68 6.96
N ARG A 192 26.25 13.68 5.65
CA ARG A 192 25.09 13.09 4.98
C ARG A 192 25.25 11.60 4.93
N GLY A 193 24.87 10.87 5.97
CA GLY A 193 25.09 9.43 6.00
C GLY A 193 24.14 8.66 6.90
N SER A 194 23.47 9.30 7.83
CA SER A 194 22.58 8.60 8.77
C SER A 194 21.08 8.84 8.56
N LEU A 195 20.67 9.66 7.59
CA LEU A 195 19.26 10.03 7.42
C LEU A 195 18.72 9.88 5.99
N VAL A 196 19.52 9.51 4.99
CA VAL A 196 19.02 9.30 3.61
C VAL A 196 19.69 8.08 3.00
N GLU A 197 18.92 7.00 2.80
CA GLU A 197 19.27 5.91 1.90
C GLU A 197 19.19 6.41 0.45
N SER A 198 20.25 6.97 -0.08
CA SER A 198 20.49 6.98 -1.52
C SER A 198 21.94 7.36 -1.78
N GLY A 199 22.58 6.50 -2.57
CA GLY A 199 23.99 6.48 -2.85
C GLY A 199 24.61 7.82 -3.27
N ASP A 200 25.91 7.85 -3.08
CA ASP A 200 26.89 8.85 -3.50
C ASP A 200 26.74 10.25 -2.90
N SER A 201 27.26 10.40 -1.69
CA SER A 201 28.16 11.52 -1.38
C SER A 201 28.63 11.43 0.08
N GLU A 202 29.83 10.92 0.27
CA GLU A 202 30.66 11.17 1.46
C GLU A 202 31.03 12.65 1.49
N GLY A 203 30.19 13.50 2.09
CA GLY A 203 30.47 14.93 2.20
C GLY A 203 29.84 15.55 3.43
N LEU A 204 30.53 16.52 4.01
CA LEU A 204 29.99 17.40 5.04
C LEU A 204 29.12 18.48 4.38
N TYR A 205 27.95 18.69 4.95
CA TYR A 205 27.01 19.74 4.52
C TYR A 205 26.78 20.72 5.64
N VAL A 206 26.64 21.99 5.28
CA VAL A 206 26.32 23.06 6.23
C VAL A 206 24.86 22.91 6.65
N VAL A 207 24.61 22.60 7.91
CA VAL A 207 23.27 22.45 8.49
C VAL A 207 22.83 23.67 9.28
N GLY A 208 23.79 24.51 9.69
CA GLY A 208 23.53 25.79 10.34
C GLY A 208 24.71 26.71 10.12
N ALA A 209 24.45 27.99 9.95
CA ALA A 209 25.47 29.01 9.77
C ALA A 209 25.00 30.35 10.35
N ALA A 210 25.96 31.17 10.76
CA ALA A 210 25.69 32.53 11.26
C ALA A 210 26.57 33.56 10.56
N GLY A 211 26.13 34.81 10.52
CA GLY A 211 26.85 35.90 9.88
C GLY A 211 26.85 35.84 8.36
N GLN A 212 27.99 36.11 7.74
CA GLN A 212 28.13 36.14 6.27
C GLN A 212 27.96 34.75 5.64
N LEU A 213 28.12 33.69 6.45
CA LEU A 213 28.06 32.30 5.99
C LEU A 213 26.60 31.74 5.96
N ALA A 214 25.61 32.47 6.42
CA ALA A 214 24.21 32.03 6.48
C ALA A 214 23.65 31.65 5.11
N GLY A 215 24.14 32.19 4.00
CA GLY A 215 23.72 31.84 2.65
C GLY A 215 24.16 30.45 2.19
N TYR A 216 25.05 29.78 2.92
CA TYR A 216 25.57 28.45 2.55
C TYR A 216 24.85 27.29 3.23
N ILE A 217 23.78 27.54 3.98
CA ILE A 217 22.97 26.46 4.58
C ILE A 217 22.42 25.54 3.49
N GLY A 218 22.65 24.24 3.63
CA GLY A 218 22.27 23.21 2.66
C GLY A 218 23.32 22.92 1.58
N HIS A 219 24.39 23.67 1.51
CA HIS A 219 25.49 23.46 0.55
C HIS A 219 26.57 22.50 1.11
N PRO A 220 27.31 21.80 0.24
CA PRO A 220 28.49 21.05 0.65
C PRO A 220 29.53 21.99 1.28
N LEU A 221 30.26 21.48 2.27
CA LEU A 221 31.34 22.26 2.90
C LEU A 221 32.44 22.67 1.88
N ALA A 222 32.63 21.85 0.84
CA ALA A 222 33.57 22.12 -0.23
C ALA A 222 33.22 23.36 -1.09
N ASP A 223 31.99 23.84 -1.03
CA ASP A 223 31.54 25.01 -1.80
C ASP A 223 31.80 26.34 -1.05
N LEU A 224 32.35 26.29 0.17
CA LEU A 224 32.68 27.49 0.89
C LEU A 224 33.95 28.14 0.31
N PRO A 225 34.05 29.48 0.35
CA PRO A 225 35.25 30.19 -0.09
C PRO A 225 36.42 29.90 0.84
N ASP A 226 37.65 29.73 0.28
CA ASP A 226 38.86 29.43 1.01
C ASP A 226 39.26 30.46 2.07
N SER A 227 38.52 31.52 2.20
CA SER A 227 38.76 32.64 3.16
C SER A 227 37.76 32.66 4.33
N ALA A 228 37.00 31.56 4.53
CA ALA A 228 35.99 31.49 5.58
C ALA A 228 36.50 30.84 6.87
#